data_bd4451a49b70db586ea45c57b4d15d3a
#
_entry.id   bd4451a49b70db586ea45c57b4d15d3a
#
_cell.length_a   1.000
_cell.length_b   1.000
_cell.length_c   1.000
_cell.angle_alpha   90.00
_cell.angle_beta   90.00
_cell.angle_gamma   90.00
#
_symmetry.space_group_name_H-M   'P 1'
#
loop_
_entity.id
_entity.type
_entity.pdbx_description
1 polymer ?
#
loop_
_entity_poly.entity_id
_entity_poly.type
_entity_poly.pdbx_seq_one_letter_code
_entity_poly.pdbx_strand_id
1 'polypeptide(L)'
;MESEAPRKKKRSKLSKAIDLVLRYWHVGTTSVLFGGMVLGIPFIRLDIWHTLAIATGGSLVFSGIWQSRHWPYQVRGVLALVHVGLLALVHFQHDLALPVLTAVLLFGFFGSNLPGNLRHWSLLHGERVD
;
A
#
# COMPACT_ATOMS: atom_id res chain seq x y z
N MET A 1 -24.74 -23.50 24.79
CA MET A 1 -23.37 -23.43 24.27
C MET A 1 -23.18 -22.01 23.72
N GLU A 2 -22.67 -21.13 24.54
CA GLU A 2 -22.28 -19.77 24.07
C GLU A 2 -21.06 -19.92 23.17
N SER A 3 -21.22 -19.58 21.92
CA SER A 3 -20.12 -19.47 20.97
C SER A 3 -19.25 -18.27 21.41
N GLU A 4 -18.13 -18.53 22.08
CA GLU A 4 -17.12 -17.50 22.34
C GLU A 4 -16.66 -16.92 21.02
N ALA A 5 -17.04 -15.67 20.75
CA ALA A 5 -16.54 -14.91 19.62
C ALA A 5 -14.99 -14.85 19.68
N PRO A 6 -14.29 -15.13 18.59
CA PRO A 6 -12.84 -15.20 18.58
C PRO A 6 -12.27 -13.85 19.08
N ARG A 7 -11.52 -13.88 20.19
CA ARG A 7 -10.85 -12.71 20.78
C ARG A 7 -9.94 -12.06 19.73
N LYS A 8 -10.31 -10.88 19.23
CA LYS A 8 -9.45 -10.07 18.35
C LYS A 8 -8.08 -9.87 19.01
N LYS A 9 -7.04 -10.43 18.41
CA LYS A 9 -5.67 -10.31 18.92
C LYS A 9 -5.26 -8.82 18.88
N LYS A 10 -5.16 -8.21 20.05
CA LYS A 10 -4.81 -6.79 20.19
C LYS A 10 -3.38 -6.57 19.67
N ARG A 11 -3.22 -5.73 18.64
CA ARG A 11 -1.91 -5.41 18.06
C ARG A 11 -1.00 -4.78 19.13
N SER A 12 0.25 -5.22 19.18
CA SER A 12 1.25 -4.63 20.07
C SER A 12 1.51 -3.15 19.70
N LYS A 13 1.89 -2.34 20.70
CA LYS A 13 2.27 -0.94 20.47
C LYS A 13 3.44 -0.83 19.49
N LEU A 14 4.40 -1.77 19.58
CA LEU A 14 5.56 -1.85 18.69
C LEU A 14 5.16 -2.09 17.23
N SER A 15 4.26 -3.05 16.96
CA SER A 15 3.77 -3.33 15.61
C SER A 15 3.10 -2.10 14.97
N LYS A 16 2.33 -1.35 15.77
CA LYS A 16 1.71 -0.10 15.28
C LYS A 16 2.75 0.98 14.97
N ALA A 17 3.79 1.10 15.80
CA ALA A 17 4.86 2.06 15.57
C ALA A 17 5.68 1.73 14.33
N ILE A 18 6.01 0.46 14.12
CA ILE A 18 6.71 -0.01 12.91
C ILE A 18 5.89 0.30 11.66
N ASP A 19 4.60 -0.02 11.64
CA ASP A 19 3.73 0.31 10.51
C ASP A 19 3.69 1.80 10.22
N LEU A 20 3.62 2.63 11.27
CA LEU A 20 3.58 4.08 11.12
C LEU A 20 4.88 4.60 10.51
N VAL A 21 6.03 4.16 11.01
CA VAL A 21 7.36 4.53 10.47
C VAL A 21 7.50 4.10 9.02
N LEU A 22 7.11 2.86 8.68
CA LEU A 22 7.13 2.37 7.29
C LEU A 22 6.26 3.21 6.37
N ARG A 23 5.09 3.65 6.83
CA ARG A 23 4.19 4.53 6.05
C ARG A 23 4.83 5.89 5.79
N TYR A 24 5.45 6.51 6.80
CA TYR A 24 6.15 7.79 6.62
C TYR A 24 7.32 7.66 5.63
N TRP A 25 8.12 6.61 5.74
CA TRP A 25 9.19 6.33 4.81
C TRP A 25 8.66 6.11 3.38
N HIS A 26 7.59 5.33 3.24
CA HIS A 26 6.97 5.07 1.94
C HIS A 26 6.44 6.36 1.31
N VAL A 27 5.72 7.18 2.06
CA VAL A 27 5.23 8.48 1.58
C VAL A 27 6.39 9.40 1.21
N GLY A 28 7.44 9.46 2.04
CA GLY A 28 8.61 10.28 1.76
C GLY A 28 9.33 9.89 0.46
N THR A 29 9.62 8.60 0.29
CA THR A 29 10.30 8.09 -0.91
C THR A 29 9.47 8.27 -2.17
N THR A 30 8.16 7.99 -2.11
CA THR A 30 7.25 8.19 -3.25
C THR A 30 7.05 9.66 -3.59
N SER A 31 7.08 10.56 -2.60
CA SER A 31 6.99 12.00 -2.83
C SER A 31 8.23 12.53 -3.56
N VAL A 32 9.42 12.08 -3.19
CA VAL A 32 10.66 12.45 -3.89
C VAL A 32 10.66 11.90 -5.31
N LEU A 33 10.27 10.63 -5.48
CA LEU A 33 10.18 10.00 -6.80
C LEU A 33 9.21 10.76 -7.71
N PHE A 34 7.98 10.98 -7.26
CA PHE A 34 6.95 11.66 -8.04
C PHE A 34 7.32 13.13 -8.31
N GLY A 35 7.75 13.85 -7.29
CA GLY A 35 8.18 15.25 -7.42
C GLY A 35 9.37 15.41 -8.38
N GLY A 36 10.34 14.51 -8.30
CA GLY A 36 11.47 14.48 -9.24
C GLY A 36 11.02 14.27 -10.69
N MET A 37 10.08 13.35 -10.92
CA MET A 37 9.52 13.13 -12.25
C MET A 37 8.75 14.35 -12.79
N VAL A 38 7.96 15.00 -11.94
CA VAL A 38 7.23 16.23 -12.30
C VAL A 38 8.20 17.37 -12.66
N LEU A 39 9.32 17.44 -11.97
CA LEU A 39 10.38 18.45 -12.24
C LEU A 39 11.29 18.08 -13.43
N GLY A 40 11.00 16.99 -14.14
CA GLY A 40 11.75 16.57 -15.31
C GLY A 40 13.12 15.93 -15.00
N ILE A 41 13.33 15.46 -13.77
CA ILE A 41 14.55 14.71 -13.43
C ILE A 41 14.49 13.35 -14.11
N PRO A 42 15.52 12.93 -14.88
CA PRO A 42 15.54 11.63 -15.54
C PRO A 42 15.36 10.48 -14.55
N PHE A 43 14.54 9.48 -14.91
CA PHE A 43 14.21 8.34 -14.06
C PHE A 43 15.47 7.63 -13.50
N ILE A 44 16.52 7.51 -14.30
CA ILE A 44 17.78 6.87 -13.88
C ILE A 44 18.41 7.54 -12.64
N ARG A 45 18.18 8.83 -12.42
CA ARG A 45 18.64 9.54 -11.22
C ARG A 45 17.71 9.34 -10.04
N LEU A 46 16.50 8.88 -10.29
CA LEU A 46 15.47 8.61 -9.29
C LEU A 46 15.34 7.14 -8.94
N ASP A 47 16.13 6.26 -9.57
CA ASP A 47 16.06 4.82 -9.41
C ASP A 47 16.21 4.36 -7.96
N ILE A 48 17.08 5.00 -7.19
CA ILE A 48 17.22 4.72 -5.75
C ILE A 48 15.92 4.99 -4.99
N TRP A 49 15.22 6.07 -5.32
CA TRP A 49 13.94 6.42 -4.69
C TRP A 49 12.82 5.46 -5.12
N HIS A 50 12.85 5.02 -6.38
CA HIS A 50 11.96 3.98 -6.89
C HIS A 50 12.18 2.65 -6.15
N THR A 51 13.41 2.22 -5.98
CA THR A 51 13.77 1.01 -5.24
C THR A 51 13.33 1.10 -3.77
N LEU A 52 13.56 2.23 -3.11
CA LEU A 52 13.12 2.46 -1.73
C LEU A 52 11.59 2.49 -1.62
N ALA A 53 10.88 3.04 -2.61
CA ALA A 53 9.42 3.02 -2.65
C ALA A 53 8.88 1.58 -2.76
N ILE A 54 9.49 0.74 -3.59
CA ILE A 54 9.15 -0.69 -3.71
C ILE A 54 9.45 -1.43 -2.40
N ALA A 55 10.61 -1.22 -1.80
CA ALA A 55 11.01 -1.89 -0.57
C ALA A 55 10.07 -1.54 0.61
N THR A 56 9.78 -0.25 0.79
CA THR A 56 8.89 0.22 1.86
C THR A 56 7.44 -0.20 1.61
N GLY A 57 6.96 -0.11 0.37
CA GLY A 57 5.62 -0.56 -0.04
C GLY A 57 5.44 -2.06 0.11
N GLY A 58 6.43 -2.86 -0.30
CA GLY A 58 6.44 -4.32 -0.11
C GLY A 58 6.42 -4.71 1.36
N SER A 59 7.18 -4.00 2.21
CA SER A 59 7.15 -4.20 3.65
C SER A 59 5.78 -3.91 4.27
N LEU A 60 5.07 -2.89 3.79
CA LEU A 60 3.71 -2.56 4.21
C LEU A 60 2.70 -3.63 3.77
N VAL A 61 2.82 -4.15 2.54
CA VAL A 61 1.99 -5.26 2.04
C VAL A 61 2.22 -6.50 2.90
N PHE A 62 3.46 -6.86 3.15
CA PHE A 62 3.81 -8.00 4.01
C PHE A 62 3.24 -7.84 5.42
N SER A 63 3.37 -6.66 6.03
CA SER A 63 2.78 -6.34 7.32
C SER A 63 1.25 -6.49 7.31
N GLY A 64 0.58 -6.05 6.24
CA GLY A 64 -0.86 -6.20 6.06
C GLY A 64 -1.31 -7.67 6.03
N ILE A 65 -0.63 -8.50 5.25
CA ILE A 65 -0.91 -9.95 5.14
C ILE A 65 -0.64 -10.64 6.48
N TRP A 66 0.44 -10.30 7.16
CA TRP A 66 0.78 -10.87 8.47
C TRP A 66 -0.27 -10.57 9.54
N GLN A 67 -0.89 -9.39 9.47
CA GLN A 67 -1.88 -8.94 10.45
C GLN A 67 -3.26 -9.56 10.24
N SER A 68 -3.63 -9.85 9.01
CA SER A 68 -4.93 -10.46 8.68
C SER A 68 -4.81 -11.34 7.44
N ARG A 69 -5.22 -12.60 7.57
CA ARG A 69 -5.28 -13.53 6.43
C ARG A 69 -6.28 -13.10 5.36
N HIS A 70 -7.28 -12.31 5.75
CA HIS A 70 -8.29 -11.78 4.83
C HIS A 70 -7.84 -10.49 4.12
N TRP A 71 -6.71 -9.91 4.55
CA TRP A 71 -6.21 -8.64 4.02
C TRP A 71 -6.10 -8.60 2.49
N PRO A 72 -5.59 -9.63 1.78
CA PRO A 72 -5.47 -9.60 0.32
C PRO A 72 -6.82 -9.52 -0.40
N TYR A 73 -7.89 -10.01 0.22
CA TYR A 73 -9.25 -10.03 -0.35
C TYR A 73 -10.09 -8.82 0.06
N GLN A 74 -9.62 -8.03 1.00
CA GLN A 74 -10.26 -6.78 1.41
C GLN A 74 -9.96 -5.68 0.38
N VAL A 75 -10.89 -4.72 0.23
CA VAL A 75 -10.73 -3.60 -0.70
C VAL A 75 -9.39 -2.90 -0.52
N ARG A 76 -8.95 -2.67 0.73
CA ARG A 76 -7.64 -2.06 1.04
C ARG A 76 -6.46 -2.88 0.52
N GLY A 77 -6.53 -4.20 0.60
CA GLY A 77 -5.48 -5.10 0.12
C GLY A 77 -5.42 -5.15 -1.40
N VAL A 78 -6.59 -5.27 -2.04
CA VAL A 78 -6.69 -5.24 -3.51
C VAL A 78 -6.14 -3.94 -4.08
N LEU A 79 -6.50 -2.79 -3.50
CA LEU A 79 -5.96 -1.50 -3.91
C LEU A 79 -4.44 -1.43 -3.73
N ALA A 80 -3.90 -1.97 -2.63
CA ALA A 80 -2.46 -2.04 -2.41
C ALA A 80 -1.75 -2.94 -3.44
N LEU A 81 -2.35 -4.08 -3.79
CA LEU A 81 -1.79 -4.98 -4.82
C LEU A 81 -1.83 -4.35 -6.21
N VAL A 82 -2.91 -3.65 -6.57
CA VAL A 82 -2.99 -2.88 -7.83
C VAL A 82 -1.91 -1.79 -7.85
N HIS A 83 -1.73 -1.08 -6.75
CA HIS A 83 -0.70 -0.06 -6.57
C HIS A 83 0.71 -0.63 -6.82
N VAL A 84 1.04 -1.77 -6.22
CA VAL A 84 2.33 -2.46 -6.43
C VAL A 84 2.48 -2.93 -7.87
N GLY A 85 1.43 -3.48 -8.47
CA GLY A 85 1.44 -3.91 -9.88
C GLY A 85 1.71 -2.76 -10.84
N LEU A 86 1.11 -1.60 -10.62
CA LEU A 86 1.37 -0.38 -11.40
C LEU A 86 2.81 0.10 -11.24
N LEU A 87 3.38 0.04 -10.03
CA LEU A 87 4.80 0.36 -9.82
C LEU A 87 5.74 -0.59 -10.57
N ALA A 88 5.41 -1.88 -10.62
CA ALA A 88 6.18 -2.84 -11.41
C ALA A 88 6.14 -2.50 -12.91
N LEU A 89 5.01 -2.00 -13.42
CA LEU A 89 4.90 -1.55 -14.81
C LEU A 89 5.88 -0.41 -15.14
N VAL A 90 6.08 0.53 -14.23
CA VAL A 90 7.07 1.63 -14.39
C VAL A 90 8.48 1.09 -14.57
N HIS A 91 8.82 -0.01 -13.91
CA HIS A 91 10.15 -0.63 -14.05
C HIS A 91 10.44 -1.09 -15.49
N PHE A 92 9.41 -1.55 -16.20
CA PHE A 92 9.55 -2.02 -17.59
C PHE A 92 9.26 -0.95 -18.63
N GLN A 93 8.48 0.08 -18.29
CA GLN A 93 7.96 1.10 -19.21
C GLN A 93 8.25 2.50 -18.64
N HIS A 94 9.50 2.94 -18.70
CA HIS A 94 9.93 4.21 -18.12
C HIS A 94 9.22 5.43 -18.75
N ASP A 95 8.86 5.35 -20.02
CA ASP A 95 8.15 6.43 -20.74
C ASP A 95 6.75 6.70 -20.14
N LEU A 96 6.16 5.69 -19.51
CA LEU A 96 4.88 5.80 -18.83
C LEU A 96 5.02 6.13 -17.32
N ALA A 97 6.24 6.41 -16.85
CA ALA A 97 6.50 6.59 -15.43
C ALA A 97 5.62 7.68 -14.80
N LEU A 98 5.53 8.86 -15.41
CA LEU A 98 4.76 9.97 -14.84
C LEU A 98 3.25 9.68 -14.76
N PRO A 99 2.56 9.26 -15.84
CA PRO A 99 1.13 8.94 -15.75
C PRO A 99 0.85 7.75 -14.82
N VAL A 100 1.69 6.73 -14.82
CA VAL A 100 1.52 5.58 -13.93
C VAL A 100 1.75 5.95 -12.48
N LEU A 101 2.79 6.73 -12.15
CA LEU A 101 3.02 7.22 -10.79
C LEU A 101 1.89 8.13 -10.31
N THR A 102 1.30 8.92 -11.21
CA THR A 102 0.10 9.72 -10.89
C THR A 102 -1.07 8.81 -10.51
N ALA A 103 -1.34 7.77 -11.30
CA ALA A 103 -2.38 6.78 -10.98
C ALA A 103 -2.09 6.07 -9.64
N VAL A 104 -0.86 5.63 -9.41
CA VAL A 104 -0.41 5.01 -8.16
C VAL A 104 -0.67 5.92 -6.96
N LEU A 105 -0.36 7.20 -7.07
CA LEU A 105 -0.59 8.19 -6.02
C LEU A 105 -2.08 8.36 -5.71
N LEU A 106 -2.92 8.43 -6.75
CA LEU A 106 -4.38 8.50 -6.60
C LEU A 106 -4.94 7.24 -5.93
N PHE A 107 -4.54 6.06 -6.36
CA PHE A 107 -4.95 4.79 -5.72
C PHE A 107 -4.51 4.71 -4.26
N GLY A 108 -3.30 5.15 -3.94
CA GLY A 108 -2.81 5.23 -2.57
C GLY A 108 -3.63 6.19 -1.71
N PHE A 109 -3.95 7.36 -2.25
CA PHE A 109 -4.80 8.35 -1.58
C PHE A 109 -6.21 7.82 -1.32
N PHE A 110 -6.87 7.27 -2.33
CA PHE A 110 -8.20 6.67 -2.17
C PHE A 110 -8.19 5.52 -1.18
N GLY A 111 -7.21 4.61 -1.29
CA GLY A 111 -7.08 3.47 -0.39
C GLY A 111 -6.89 3.85 1.08
N SER A 112 -6.14 4.93 1.34
CA SER A 112 -5.90 5.42 2.70
C SER A 112 -7.11 6.13 3.31
N ASN A 113 -7.97 6.74 2.48
CA ASN A 113 -9.14 7.51 2.91
C ASN A 113 -10.46 6.72 2.88
N LEU A 114 -10.43 5.43 2.58
CA LEU A 114 -11.63 4.59 2.58
C LEU A 114 -12.30 4.54 3.96
N PRO A 115 -13.64 4.69 4.01
CA PRO A 115 -14.41 4.47 5.24
C PRO A 115 -14.17 3.06 5.78
N GLY A 116 -14.20 2.90 7.10
CA GLY A 116 -13.94 1.61 7.76
C GLY A 116 -14.79 0.45 7.24
N ASN A 117 -16.04 0.72 6.88
CA ASN A 117 -16.95 -0.29 6.34
C ASN A 117 -16.47 -0.84 5.00
N LEU A 118 -16.01 0.02 4.09
CA LEU A 118 -15.48 -0.38 2.77
C LEU A 118 -14.06 -0.93 2.88
N ARG A 119 -13.25 -0.38 3.77
CA ARG A 119 -11.86 -0.82 3.97
C ARG A 119 -11.76 -2.30 4.32
N HIS A 120 -12.66 -2.79 5.17
CA HIS A 120 -12.69 -4.18 5.64
C HIS A 120 -13.68 -5.06 4.87
N TRP A 121 -14.27 -4.55 3.79
CA TRP A 121 -15.15 -5.33 2.93
C TRP A 121 -14.32 -6.34 2.13
N SER A 122 -14.71 -7.62 2.21
CA SER A 122 -14.07 -8.68 1.43
C SER A 122 -14.77 -8.82 0.09
N LEU A 123 -14.01 -8.66 -0.99
CA LEU A 123 -14.51 -8.86 -2.35
C LEU A 123 -14.83 -10.34 -2.63
N LEU A 124 -14.17 -11.26 -1.92
CA LEU A 124 -14.38 -12.69 -2.09
C LEU A 124 -15.61 -13.18 -1.35
N HIS A 125 -15.89 -12.65 -0.14
CA HIS A 125 -16.98 -13.13 0.71
C HIS A 125 -18.25 -12.25 0.62
N GLY A 126 -18.16 -11.08 -0.02
CA GLY A 126 -19.29 -10.16 -0.15
C GLY A 126 -19.77 -9.54 1.18
N GLU A 127 -18.94 -9.59 2.22
CA GLU A 127 -19.25 -9.09 3.55
C GLU A 127 -18.03 -8.47 4.23
N ARG A 128 -18.25 -7.79 5.35
CA ARG A 128 -17.18 -7.26 6.18
C ARG A 128 -16.51 -8.39 6.96
N VAL A 129 -15.23 -8.56 6.77
CA VAL A 129 -14.35 -9.48 7.52
C VAL A 129 -13.32 -8.68 8.32
N ASP A 130 -13.18 -8.96 9.61
CA ASP A 130 -12.37 -8.26 10.65
C ASP A 130 -12.99 -7.00 11.27
#